data_cd69358e0d85045af57b648c7bca72a7
#
_entry.id   cd69358e0d85045af57b648c7bca72a7
#
_cell.length_a   1.000
_cell.length_b   1.000
_cell.length_c   1.000
_cell.angle_alpha   90.00
_cell.angle_beta   90.00
_cell.angle_gamma   90.00
#
_symmetry.space_group_name_H-M   'P 1'
#
loop_
_entity.id
_entity.type
_entity.pdbx_description
1 polymer ?
#
loop_
_entity_poly.entity_id
_entity_poly.type
_entity_poly.pdbx_seq_one_letter_code
_entity_poly.pdbx_strand_id
1 'polypeptide(L)'
;MKTFLMLALMSLAVGLGGCMIVESPIKGVLGTEVIWGDVAGEAAAPNTVKVGKACAQSILGLLARGDASVRAAKENGGIRDVSSIDHSARNLLNIVGEWCTIVRGT
;
A
#
# COMPACT_ATOMS: atom_id res chain seq x y z
N MET A 1 41.67 15.35 -8.22
CA MET A 1 40.45 16.16 -8.44
C MET A 1 39.40 15.42 -9.28
N LYS A 2 39.77 14.86 -10.43
CA LYS A 2 38.78 14.06 -11.24
C LYS A 2 38.25 12.81 -10.54
N THR A 3 39.06 12.07 -9.82
CA THR A 3 38.65 10.91 -9.03
C THR A 3 37.74 11.27 -7.85
N PHE A 4 37.99 12.40 -7.23
CA PHE A 4 37.15 12.90 -6.13
C PHE A 4 35.76 13.33 -6.61
N LEU A 5 35.69 13.95 -7.78
CA LEU A 5 34.45 14.34 -8.44
C LEU A 5 33.63 13.13 -8.86
N MET A 6 34.28 12.09 -9.38
CA MET A 6 33.61 10.84 -9.74
C MET A 6 33.05 10.09 -8.53
N LEU A 7 33.78 10.05 -7.44
CA LEU A 7 33.32 9.45 -6.18
C LEU A 7 32.13 10.23 -5.58
N ALA A 8 32.18 11.56 -5.65
CA ALA A 8 31.08 12.40 -5.18
C ALA A 8 29.82 12.24 -6.04
N LEU A 9 29.95 12.14 -7.35
CA LEU A 9 28.83 11.86 -8.27
C LEU A 9 28.24 10.46 -8.05
N MET A 10 29.08 9.47 -7.77
CA MET A 10 28.65 8.11 -7.51
C MET A 10 27.93 7.98 -6.17
N SER A 11 28.37 8.69 -5.13
CA SER A 11 27.69 8.73 -3.84
C SER A 11 26.35 9.48 -3.90
N LEU A 12 26.25 10.52 -4.74
CA LEU A 12 25.01 11.25 -4.97
C LEU A 12 23.98 10.38 -5.71
N ALA A 13 24.44 9.56 -6.67
CA ALA A 13 23.55 8.65 -7.40
C ALA A 13 22.98 7.53 -6.51
N VAL A 14 23.74 7.06 -5.53
CA VAL A 14 23.28 6.06 -4.56
C VAL A 14 22.30 6.69 -3.53
N GLY A 15 22.49 7.95 -3.19
CA GLY A 15 21.61 8.68 -2.27
C GLY A 15 20.23 9.03 -2.85
N LEU A 16 20.10 9.08 -4.17
CA LEU A 16 18.82 9.35 -4.86
C LEU A 16 17.98 8.08 -5.11
N GLY A 17 18.52 6.91 -4.79
CA GLY A 17 17.84 5.63 -4.92
C GLY A 17 16.87 5.26 -3.81
N GLY A 18 16.40 6.23 -3.03
CA GLY A 18 15.33 6.07 -2.05
C GLY A 18 13.97 5.88 -2.72
N CYS A 19 13.82 4.80 -3.48
CA CYS A 19 12.56 4.46 -4.11
C CYS A 19 11.55 4.05 -3.04
N MET A 20 10.44 4.73 -3.04
CA MET A 20 9.26 4.41 -2.27
C MET A 20 8.69 3.08 -2.76
N ILE A 21 8.95 2.04 -2.02
CA ILE A 21 8.43 0.71 -2.32
C ILE A 21 7.19 0.49 -1.48
N VAL A 22 6.03 0.56 -2.12
CA VAL A 22 4.81 -0.01 -1.54
C VAL A 22 4.91 -1.52 -1.77
N GLU A 23 4.90 -2.29 -0.69
CA GLU A 23 4.93 -3.74 -0.82
C GLU A 23 3.67 -4.26 -1.49
N SER A 24 3.86 -4.81 -2.66
CA SER A 24 2.83 -5.43 -3.48
C SER A 24 3.47 -6.63 -4.17
N PRO A 25 2.73 -7.73 -4.37
CA PRO A 25 3.23 -8.86 -5.13
C PRO A 25 3.54 -8.51 -6.59
N ILE A 26 2.97 -7.42 -7.09
CA ILE A 26 3.16 -6.94 -8.46
C ILE A 26 3.65 -5.50 -8.41
N LYS A 27 4.77 -5.23 -9.05
CA LYS A 27 5.42 -3.91 -9.03
C LYS A 27 5.64 -3.38 -10.44
N GLY A 28 5.33 -2.11 -10.65
CA GLY A 28 5.63 -1.38 -11.88
C GLY A 28 6.68 -0.29 -11.65
N VAL A 29 7.50 -0.01 -12.65
CA VAL A 29 8.59 0.98 -12.56
C VAL A 29 8.04 2.41 -12.58
N LEU A 30 7.06 2.69 -13.43
CA LEU A 30 6.47 4.04 -13.57
C LEU A 30 5.24 4.23 -12.68
N GLY A 31 4.54 3.17 -12.39
CA GLY A 31 3.36 3.20 -11.54
C GLY A 31 2.87 1.80 -11.24
N THR A 32 2.23 1.64 -10.11
CA THR A 32 1.60 0.41 -9.68
C THR A 32 0.21 0.72 -9.15
N GLU A 33 -0.77 0.02 -9.67
CA GLU A 33 -2.12 0.02 -9.12
C GLU A 33 -2.64 -1.41 -9.18
N VAL A 34 -2.68 -2.08 -8.04
CA VAL A 34 -3.08 -3.49 -7.94
C VAL A 34 -3.97 -3.72 -6.73
N ILE A 35 -4.87 -4.67 -6.88
CA ILE A 35 -5.73 -5.20 -5.82
C ILE A 35 -5.52 -6.70 -5.76
N TRP A 36 -5.26 -7.22 -4.58
CA TRP A 36 -5.14 -8.67 -4.39
C TRP A 36 -5.82 -9.12 -3.10
N GLY A 37 -6.27 -10.35 -3.10
CA GLY A 37 -6.84 -11.00 -1.93
C GLY A 37 -5.77 -11.64 -1.06
N ASP A 38 -5.92 -11.55 0.23
CA ASP A 38 -4.98 -12.12 1.20
C ASP A 38 -5.62 -13.25 1.99
N VAL A 39 -6.83 -13.04 2.45
CA VAL A 39 -7.60 -14.04 3.20
C VAL A 39 -9.03 -14.09 2.68
N ALA A 40 -9.50 -15.29 2.41
CA ALA A 40 -10.90 -15.56 2.09
C ALA A 40 -11.49 -16.48 3.15
N GLY A 41 -12.55 -16.03 3.80
CA GLY A 41 -13.37 -16.83 4.71
C GLY A 41 -14.60 -17.40 4.03
N GLU A 42 -15.53 -17.91 4.81
CA GLU A 42 -16.82 -18.37 4.29
C GLU A 42 -17.58 -17.22 3.64
N ALA A 43 -18.21 -17.51 2.52
CA ALA A 43 -19.00 -16.54 1.79
C ALA A 43 -20.21 -16.09 2.62
N ALA A 44 -20.26 -14.81 2.94
CA ALA A 44 -21.43 -14.23 3.56
C ALA A 44 -22.57 -14.08 2.55
N ALA A 45 -23.80 -14.12 3.03
CA ALA A 45 -24.96 -13.89 2.18
C ALA A 45 -24.87 -12.52 1.50
N PRO A 46 -25.12 -12.41 0.19
CA PRO A 46 -24.85 -11.20 -0.58
C PRO A 46 -25.59 -9.95 -0.09
N ASN A 47 -26.68 -10.11 0.60
CA ASN A 47 -27.50 -8.99 1.09
C ASN A 47 -27.04 -8.41 2.43
N THR A 48 -26.06 -9.05 3.08
CA THR A 48 -25.57 -8.66 4.41
C THR A 48 -24.13 -8.24 4.41
N VAL A 49 -23.46 -8.26 3.26
CA VAL A 49 -22.04 -7.93 3.15
C VAL A 49 -21.82 -6.43 3.32
N LYS A 50 -21.02 -6.10 4.33
CA LYS A 50 -20.51 -4.75 4.54
C LYS A 50 -19.07 -4.68 4.00
N VAL A 51 -18.69 -3.51 3.55
CA VAL A 51 -17.34 -3.22 3.08
C VAL A 51 -16.75 -2.11 3.91
N GLY A 52 -15.58 -2.36 4.46
CA GLY A 52 -14.77 -1.35 5.15
C GLY A 52 -13.41 -1.21 4.50
N LYS A 53 -12.90 0.01 4.46
CA LYS A 53 -11.60 0.32 3.87
C LYS A 53 -10.79 1.22 4.80
N ALA A 54 -9.52 0.90 4.95
CA ALA A 54 -8.58 1.71 5.68
C ALA A 54 -7.29 1.85 4.87
N CYS A 55 -6.77 3.06 4.76
CA CYS A 55 -5.64 3.38 3.92
C CYS A 55 -4.53 4.09 4.67
N ALA A 56 -3.32 3.84 4.23
CA ALA A 56 -2.13 4.61 4.61
C ALA A 56 -1.46 5.15 3.34
N GLN A 57 -0.87 6.32 3.46
CA GLN A 57 -0.21 7.01 2.35
C GLN A 57 1.24 7.30 2.67
N SER A 58 2.05 7.31 1.65
CA SER A 58 3.44 7.71 1.72
C SER A 58 3.72 8.74 0.63
N ILE A 59 4.48 9.78 0.98
CA ILE A 59 4.83 10.88 0.09
C ILE A 59 6.34 10.92 -0.03
N LEU A 60 6.85 10.85 -1.27
CA LEU A 60 8.27 10.90 -1.62
C LEU A 60 9.13 9.85 -0.91
N GLY A 61 8.54 8.81 -0.33
CA GLY A 61 9.26 7.85 0.51
C GLY A 61 9.82 8.42 1.82
N LEU A 62 9.54 9.69 2.10
CA LEU A 62 10.05 10.41 3.28
C LEU A 62 9.02 10.48 4.41
N LEU A 63 7.75 10.56 4.08
CA LEU A 63 6.67 10.71 5.03
C LEU A 63 5.58 9.67 4.75
N ALA A 64 5.29 8.85 5.74
CA ALA A 64 4.19 7.89 5.70
C ALA A 64 3.22 8.15 6.85
N ARG A 65 1.93 8.13 6.56
CA ARG A 65 0.88 8.31 7.56
C ARG A 65 -0.39 7.56 7.20
N GLY A 66 -1.15 7.25 8.20
CA GLY A 66 -2.43 6.56 8.10
C GLY A 66 -2.45 5.25 8.86
N ASP A 67 -3.62 4.65 8.96
CA ASP A 67 -3.84 3.36 9.59
C ASP A 67 -4.57 2.45 8.59
N ALA A 68 -3.84 1.54 7.98
CA ALA A 68 -4.34 0.53 7.05
C ALA A 68 -4.55 -0.83 7.72
N SER A 69 -4.82 -0.85 9.02
CA SER A 69 -5.06 -2.07 9.76
C SER A 69 -6.43 -2.68 9.43
N VAL A 70 -6.53 -3.99 9.60
CA VAL A 70 -7.82 -4.71 9.52
C VAL A 70 -8.82 -4.16 10.51
N ARG A 71 -8.36 -3.80 11.72
CA ARG A 71 -9.20 -3.19 12.74
C ARG A 71 -9.82 -1.87 12.26
N ALA A 72 -9.02 -0.97 11.72
CA ALA A 72 -9.49 0.30 11.18
C ALA A 72 -10.48 0.11 10.03
N ALA A 73 -10.23 -0.85 9.14
CA ALA A 73 -11.15 -1.19 8.06
C ALA A 73 -12.47 -1.77 8.58
N LYS A 74 -12.43 -2.63 9.58
CA LYS A 74 -13.62 -3.17 10.25
C LYS A 74 -14.48 -2.06 10.88
N GLU A 75 -13.85 -1.17 11.61
CA GLU A 75 -14.52 -0.02 12.25
C GLU A 75 -15.14 0.90 11.20
N ASN A 76 -14.45 1.16 10.11
CA ASN A 76 -14.95 1.96 9.00
C ASN A 76 -16.22 1.37 8.36
N GLY A 77 -16.26 0.06 8.18
CA GLY A 77 -17.40 -0.66 7.58
C GLY A 77 -18.47 -1.12 8.58
N GLY A 78 -18.23 -0.99 9.87
CA GLY A 78 -19.13 -1.56 10.90
C GLY A 78 -19.20 -3.08 10.88
N ILE A 79 -18.08 -3.75 10.57
CA ILE A 79 -17.99 -5.18 10.37
C ILE A 79 -17.62 -5.87 11.67
N ARG A 80 -18.34 -6.94 12.03
CA ARG A 80 -18.01 -7.81 13.17
C ARG A 80 -17.28 -9.05 12.71
N ASP A 81 -17.87 -9.76 11.75
CA ASP A 81 -17.35 -11.01 11.23
C ASP A 81 -16.78 -10.81 9.83
N VAL A 82 -15.49 -11.10 9.68
CA VAL A 82 -14.75 -10.89 8.43
C VAL A 82 -14.93 -12.10 7.52
N SER A 83 -15.37 -11.86 6.29
CA SER A 83 -15.47 -12.89 5.25
C SER A 83 -14.25 -12.90 4.34
N SER A 84 -13.73 -11.74 3.98
CA SER A 84 -12.52 -11.62 3.16
C SER A 84 -11.73 -10.37 3.49
N ILE A 85 -10.43 -10.45 3.27
CA ILE A 85 -9.50 -9.34 3.39
C ILE A 85 -8.76 -9.23 2.07
N ASP A 86 -8.86 -8.06 1.46
CA ASP A 86 -8.13 -7.72 0.25
C ASP A 86 -7.21 -6.54 0.53
N HIS A 87 -6.17 -6.41 -0.25
CA HIS A 87 -5.28 -5.27 -0.22
C HIS A 87 -5.25 -4.58 -1.58
N SER A 88 -5.12 -3.27 -1.56
CA SER A 88 -4.82 -2.51 -2.76
C SER A 88 -3.57 -1.67 -2.54
N ALA A 89 -2.72 -1.63 -3.54
CA ALA A 89 -1.54 -0.79 -3.55
C ALA A 89 -1.56 0.08 -4.80
N ARG A 90 -1.31 1.34 -4.61
CA ARG A 90 -1.19 2.31 -5.67
C ARG A 90 0.09 3.11 -5.49
N ASN A 91 0.89 3.17 -6.51
CA ASN A 91 2.12 3.95 -6.54
C ASN A 91 2.19 4.71 -7.86
N LEU A 92 2.39 6.02 -7.79
CA LEU A 92 2.51 6.89 -8.94
C LEU A 92 3.90 7.52 -8.95
N LEU A 93 4.71 7.16 -9.96
CA LEU A 93 6.05 7.71 -10.21
C LEU A 93 6.98 7.69 -8.98
N ASN A 94 6.77 6.80 -8.02
CA ASN A 94 7.46 6.77 -6.75
C ASN A 94 7.36 8.07 -5.92
N ILE A 95 6.40 8.92 -6.24
CA ILE A 95 6.14 10.19 -5.53
C ILE A 95 5.06 9.99 -4.48
N VAL A 96 3.96 9.37 -4.84
CA VAL A 96 2.84 9.09 -3.95
C VAL A 96 2.54 7.61 -3.96
N GLY A 97 2.53 6.98 -2.79
CA GLY A 97 2.11 5.60 -2.59
C GLY A 97 0.92 5.53 -1.64
N GLU A 98 -0.02 4.67 -1.96
CA GLU A 98 -1.17 4.37 -1.11
C GLU A 98 -1.29 2.86 -0.94
N TRP A 99 -1.48 2.45 0.30
CA TRP A 99 -1.80 1.08 0.67
C TRP A 99 -3.13 1.05 1.39
N CYS A 100 -4.02 0.21 0.94
CA CYS A 100 -5.33 0.06 1.55
C CYS A 100 -5.62 -1.40 1.92
N THR A 101 -6.26 -1.57 3.05
CA THR A 101 -6.86 -2.83 3.47
C THR A 101 -8.37 -2.72 3.28
N ILE A 102 -8.94 -3.67 2.56
CA ILE A 102 -10.36 -3.76 2.25
C ILE A 102 -10.91 -5.00 2.93
N VAL A 103 -11.85 -4.83 3.84
CA VAL A 103 -12.47 -5.91 4.59
C VAL A 103 -13.93 -6.02 4.17
N ARG A 104 -14.35 -7.24 3.87
CA ARG A 104 -15.77 -7.58 3.63
C ARG A 104 -16.23 -8.55 4.67
N GLY A 105 -17.49 -8.37 5.09
CA GLY A 105 -18.08 -9.23 6.11
C GLY A 105 -19.44 -8.74 6.60
N THR A 106 -19.85 -9.22 7.72
CA THR A 106 -21.14 -8.91 8.37
C THR A 106 -20.90 -8.24 9.76
#